data_89991256b4e02f97f1198a1a85007aef
#
_entry.id   89991256b4e02f97f1198a1a85007aef
#
_cell.length_a   1.000
_cell.length_b   1.000
_cell.length_c   1.000
_cell.angle_alpha   90.00
_cell.angle_beta   90.00
_cell.angle_gamma   90.00
#
_symmetry.space_group_name_H-M   'P 1'
#
loop_
_entity.id
_entity.type
_entity.pdbx_description
1 polymer ?
#
loop_
_entity_poly.entity_id
_entity_poly.type
_entity_poly.pdbx_seq_one_letter_code
_entity_poly.pdbx_strand_id
1 'polypeptide(L)'
;MSLDSNLELFSDPAKADRLTGITRGIEKESLRVQTTGHLAQTPHPRALGSALTHPSITTDFSEALLEFITPPSSSIATVMGQLDEIHRITYQHIGDELLWVNSMPCQLGSDDGIPIGRYGTSNIGMMKNIYRRGLGHRYGRLMQTIAGIHYNFSVPDTLWEDLHSLTGNDQSLQDFKSDGYFSLIRNFRRYSWLLLYLLGAAPAVCKSFVRDREHRLVPFGQDSHSLHQPFATSLRMGDLGYQSDAQSSLVVCYNDLTQYTNTLSEAISLGYPPYDEIGLKEANGDYKQLNTHLIQIENEFYSSIRPKRTAASGETPVHALKERGVEYIEVRCLDLNPLLPCGIDEETICFLDTFLLFCLFQDSPKTNASEYAQIPDNINRTVYAGRDPNLTLLQGDSEIPLREWGKSLLDQIRPVAELLDTANQTDRYSKAFGTMNIRLADDSSTPAATVLKEMKLNNETYYAMAMRKACEHRAFFQASPPDDAAMKNYQTVATKSLKEQAAIEASDTLSFEEFLSTYYQ
;
A
#
# COMPACT_ATOMS: atom_id res chain seq x y z
N MET A 1 6.46 -11.12 -25.01
CA MET A 1 5.21 -11.07 -25.82
C MET A 1 4.87 -9.61 -26.01
N SER A 2 4.34 -9.21 -27.19
CA SER A 2 3.95 -7.82 -27.39
C SER A 2 2.55 -7.56 -26.81
N LEU A 3 2.25 -6.29 -26.51
CA LEU A 3 0.90 -5.87 -26.09
C LEU A 3 -0.15 -6.30 -27.13
N ASP A 4 0.12 -6.08 -28.41
CA ASP A 4 -0.81 -6.39 -29.49
C ASP A 4 -1.16 -7.89 -29.56
N SER A 5 -0.16 -8.78 -29.42
CA SER A 5 -0.40 -10.23 -29.43
C SER A 5 -1.23 -10.70 -28.22
N ASN A 6 -1.05 -10.07 -27.05
CA ASN A 6 -1.83 -10.38 -25.87
C ASN A 6 -3.27 -9.84 -25.97
N LEU A 7 -3.44 -8.64 -26.52
CA LEU A 7 -4.77 -8.07 -26.80
C LEU A 7 -5.54 -8.95 -27.81
N GLU A 8 -4.90 -9.39 -28.88
CA GLU A 8 -5.50 -10.29 -29.87
C GLU A 8 -5.94 -11.61 -29.24
N LEU A 9 -5.05 -12.25 -28.42
CA LEU A 9 -5.34 -13.50 -27.73
C LEU A 9 -6.60 -13.43 -26.86
N PHE A 10 -6.73 -12.35 -26.07
CA PHE A 10 -7.85 -12.20 -25.13
C PHE A 10 -9.06 -11.45 -25.69
N SER A 11 -9.01 -11.01 -26.95
CA SER A 11 -10.18 -10.52 -27.69
C SER A 11 -11.11 -11.66 -28.14
N ASP A 12 -10.66 -12.91 -28.06
CA ASP A 12 -11.50 -14.08 -28.30
C ASP A 12 -12.59 -14.19 -27.22
N PRO A 13 -13.89 -14.13 -27.57
CA PRO A 13 -14.98 -14.26 -26.60
C PRO A 13 -14.93 -15.55 -25.75
N ALA A 14 -14.33 -16.62 -26.27
CA ALA A 14 -14.14 -17.87 -25.54
C ALA A 14 -13.16 -17.75 -24.35
N LYS A 15 -12.42 -16.65 -24.28
CA LYS A 15 -11.44 -16.36 -23.23
C LYS A 15 -11.85 -15.20 -22.31
N ALA A 16 -13.06 -14.69 -22.43
CA ALA A 16 -13.55 -13.57 -21.62
C ALA A 16 -13.47 -13.86 -20.11
N ASP A 17 -13.66 -15.12 -19.69
CA ASP A 17 -13.58 -15.56 -18.29
C ASP A 17 -12.15 -15.40 -17.69
N ARG A 18 -11.08 -15.36 -18.50
CA ARG A 18 -9.72 -15.06 -18.08
C ARG A 18 -9.63 -13.65 -17.50
N LEU A 19 -10.35 -12.71 -18.09
CA LEU A 19 -10.36 -11.30 -17.70
C LEU A 19 -11.38 -11.01 -16.59
N THR A 20 -12.55 -11.65 -16.60
CA THR A 20 -13.54 -11.53 -15.52
C THR A 20 -13.09 -12.25 -14.24
N GLY A 21 -12.14 -13.18 -14.36
CA GLY A 21 -11.52 -13.89 -13.24
C GLY A 21 -10.43 -13.13 -12.50
N ILE A 22 -10.09 -11.91 -12.92
CA ILE A 22 -9.15 -11.05 -12.17
C ILE A 22 -9.67 -10.85 -10.75
N THR A 23 -8.84 -11.15 -9.73
CA THR A 23 -9.18 -10.95 -8.33
C THR A 23 -8.39 -9.81 -7.70
N ARG A 24 -9.02 -9.10 -6.78
CA ARG A 24 -8.45 -7.97 -6.06
C ARG A 24 -8.84 -7.99 -4.60
N GLY A 25 -7.97 -7.45 -3.74
CA GLY A 25 -8.22 -7.20 -2.34
C GLY A 25 -7.62 -5.85 -1.94
N ILE A 26 -8.18 -5.24 -0.91
CA ILE A 26 -7.74 -3.94 -0.38
C ILE A 26 -7.31 -4.11 1.06
N GLU A 27 -6.13 -3.54 1.39
CA GLU A 27 -5.70 -3.28 2.76
C GLU A 27 -5.65 -1.77 2.93
N LYS A 28 -6.47 -1.22 3.84
CA LYS A 28 -6.55 0.23 4.06
C LYS A 28 -6.16 0.56 5.47
N GLU A 29 -5.15 1.38 5.62
CA GLU A 29 -4.72 1.92 6.89
C GLU A 29 -5.53 3.18 7.26
N SER A 30 -5.82 3.37 8.55
CA SER A 30 -6.49 4.57 9.07
C SER A 30 -6.13 4.84 10.51
N LEU A 31 -5.58 6.03 10.80
CA LEU A 31 -5.31 6.46 12.16
C LEU A 31 -6.62 6.76 12.90
N ARG A 32 -6.78 6.22 14.10
CA ARG A 32 -7.80 6.69 15.06
C ARG A 32 -7.31 7.98 15.71
N VAL A 33 -8.15 9.00 15.68
CA VAL A 33 -7.88 10.28 16.31
C VAL A 33 -9.05 10.69 17.19
N GLN A 34 -8.77 11.46 18.23
CA GLN A 34 -9.80 12.07 19.07
C GLN A 34 -10.56 13.13 18.27
N THR A 35 -11.71 13.58 18.78
CA THR A 35 -12.47 14.72 18.22
C THR A 35 -11.68 16.02 18.19
N THR A 36 -10.59 16.10 18.94
CA THR A 36 -9.61 17.19 18.91
C THR A 36 -8.51 16.98 17.88
N GLY A 37 -8.55 15.90 17.09
CA GLY A 37 -7.55 15.54 16.08
C GLY A 37 -6.22 15.00 16.61
N HIS A 38 -6.04 14.89 17.94
CA HIS A 38 -4.88 14.23 18.51
C HIS A 38 -4.98 12.71 18.32
N LEU A 39 -3.81 12.07 18.18
CA LEU A 39 -3.73 10.61 18.07
C LEU A 39 -4.46 9.93 19.23
N ALA A 40 -5.31 8.96 18.95
CA ALA A 40 -6.00 8.17 19.96
C ALA A 40 -5.00 7.40 20.82
N GLN A 41 -5.24 7.39 22.13
CA GLN A 41 -4.43 6.66 23.11
C GLN A 41 -5.16 5.44 23.68
N THR A 42 -6.38 5.21 23.23
CA THR A 42 -7.19 4.05 23.61
C THR A 42 -6.62 2.78 22.99
N PRO A 43 -6.69 1.63 23.66
CA PRO A 43 -6.30 0.35 23.07
C PRO A 43 -7.21 -0.01 21.88
N HIS A 44 -6.77 -0.99 21.10
CA HIS A 44 -7.60 -1.61 20.07
C HIS A 44 -8.91 -2.11 20.69
N PRO A 45 -10.09 -1.67 20.18
CA PRO A 45 -11.36 -2.03 20.80
C PRO A 45 -11.59 -3.55 20.78
N ARG A 46 -11.79 -4.17 21.95
CA ARG A 46 -12.03 -5.61 22.05
C ARG A 46 -13.24 -6.07 21.22
N ALA A 47 -14.23 -5.21 21.02
CA ALA A 47 -15.37 -5.48 20.18
C ALA A 47 -15.02 -5.62 18.70
N LEU A 48 -13.88 -5.07 18.26
CA LEU A 48 -13.33 -5.29 16.91
C LEU A 48 -12.58 -6.62 16.76
N GLY A 49 -12.53 -7.46 17.80
CA GLY A 49 -11.83 -8.74 17.78
C GLY A 49 -10.34 -8.61 18.12
N SER A 50 -9.58 -9.62 17.76
CA SER A 50 -8.14 -9.70 17.99
C SER A 50 -7.36 -9.06 16.84
N ALA A 51 -6.47 -8.10 17.12
CA ALA A 51 -5.56 -7.57 16.12
C ALA A 51 -4.57 -8.64 15.56
N LEU A 52 -4.38 -9.77 16.25
CA LEU A 52 -3.51 -10.86 15.77
C LEU A 52 -4.20 -11.76 14.74
N THR A 53 -5.49 -12.09 14.96
CA THR A 53 -6.16 -13.20 14.25
C THR A 53 -7.46 -12.79 13.56
N HIS A 54 -7.94 -11.55 13.70
CA HIS A 54 -9.12 -11.13 12.96
C HIS A 54 -8.81 -11.01 11.46
N PRO A 55 -9.62 -11.62 10.57
CA PRO A 55 -9.28 -11.69 9.14
C PRO A 55 -9.40 -10.36 8.41
N SER A 56 -10.15 -9.39 8.96
CA SER A 56 -10.47 -8.13 8.25
C SER A 56 -10.13 -6.86 9.02
N ILE A 57 -9.79 -6.93 10.31
CA ILE A 57 -9.42 -5.75 11.10
C ILE A 57 -8.20 -6.09 11.97
N THR A 58 -7.11 -5.41 11.73
CA THR A 58 -5.88 -5.50 12.50
C THR A 58 -5.35 -4.09 12.80
N THR A 59 -4.12 -4.01 13.29
CA THR A 59 -3.36 -2.76 13.37
C THR A 59 -2.08 -2.91 12.56
N ASP A 60 -1.66 -1.82 11.89
CA ASP A 60 -0.33 -1.80 11.28
C ASP A 60 0.75 -1.52 12.34
N PHE A 61 1.38 -0.35 12.35
CA PHE A 61 2.44 -0.05 13.32
C PHE A 61 1.90 0.33 14.69
N SER A 62 0.99 1.29 14.72
CA SER A 62 0.45 1.84 15.96
C SER A 62 -0.83 1.13 16.37
N GLU A 63 -1.03 1.01 17.71
CA GLU A 63 -2.31 0.60 18.30
C GLU A 63 -3.48 1.47 17.81
N ALA A 64 -3.20 2.73 17.43
CA ALA A 64 -4.17 3.65 16.86
C ALA A 64 -4.29 3.55 15.33
N LEU A 65 -3.39 2.87 14.63
CA LEU A 65 -3.42 2.72 13.18
C LEU A 65 -4.14 1.43 12.81
N LEU A 66 -5.46 1.51 12.61
CA LEU A 66 -6.24 0.37 12.13
C LEU A 66 -5.89 0.05 10.69
N GLU A 67 -5.88 -1.23 10.37
CA GLU A 67 -5.72 -1.76 9.02
C GLU A 67 -6.93 -2.63 8.67
N PHE A 68 -7.64 -2.25 7.62
CA PHE A 68 -8.84 -2.90 7.12
C PHE A 68 -8.51 -3.76 5.91
N ILE A 69 -8.81 -5.05 5.98
CA ILE A 69 -8.45 -6.05 4.98
C ILE A 69 -9.73 -6.65 4.39
N THR A 70 -9.93 -6.51 3.09
CA THR A 70 -11.03 -7.19 2.39
C THR A 70 -10.58 -8.56 1.92
N PRO A 71 -11.43 -9.59 1.98
CA PRO A 71 -11.20 -10.82 1.25
C PRO A 71 -11.04 -10.56 -0.25
N PRO A 72 -10.16 -11.31 -0.96
CA PRO A 72 -10.02 -11.17 -2.40
C PRO A 72 -11.32 -11.55 -3.13
N SER A 73 -11.69 -10.77 -4.16
CA SER A 73 -12.88 -11.02 -4.97
C SER A 73 -12.68 -10.61 -6.43
N SER A 74 -13.34 -11.30 -7.35
CA SER A 74 -13.43 -10.89 -8.75
C SER A 74 -14.46 -9.76 -8.97
N SER A 75 -15.34 -9.49 -8.00
CA SER A 75 -16.34 -8.43 -8.06
C SER A 75 -15.83 -7.17 -7.36
N ILE A 76 -15.64 -6.07 -8.11
CA ILE A 76 -15.28 -4.75 -7.57
C ILE A 76 -16.33 -4.28 -6.56
N ALA A 77 -17.62 -4.45 -6.89
CA ALA A 77 -18.72 -4.05 -6.00
C ALA A 77 -18.66 -4.81 -4.66
N THR A 78 -18.28 -6.09 -4.68
CA THR A 78 -18.09 -6.89 -3.47
C THR A 78 -16.95 -6.35 -2.61
N VAL A 79 -15.79 -6.06 -3.21
CA VAL A 79 -14.63 -5.50 -2.47
C VAL A 79 -14.97 -4.15 -1.86
N MET A 80 -15.60 -3.26 -2.63
CA MET A 80 -16.02 -1.94 -2.13
C MET A 80 -17.10 -2.05 -1.04
N GLY A 81 -18.06 -2.96 -1.21
CA GLY A 81 -19.09 -3.22 -0.20
C GLY A 81 -18.52 -3.75 1.12
N GLN A 82 -17.55 -4.66 1.05
CA GLN A 82 -16.81 -5.17 2.22
C GLN A 82 -16.04 -4.06 2.94
N LEU A 83 -15.33 -3.21 2.18
CA LEU A 83 -14.58 -2.09 2.76
C LEU A 83 -15.52 -1.08 3.44
N ASP A 84 -16.64 -0.74 2.80
CA ASP A 84 -17.70 0.12 3.37
C ASP A 84 -18.28 -0.48 4.66
N GLU A 85 -18.61 -1.77 4.65
CA GLU A 85 -19.16 -2.48 5.82
C GLU A 85 -18.16 -2.47 7.00
N ILE A 86 -16.89 -2.74 6.75
CA ILE A 86 -15.84 -2.69 7.78
C ILE A 86 -15.78 -1.30 8.44
N HIS A 87 -15.86 -0.22 7.66
CA HIS A 87 -15.89 1.14 8.20
C HIS A 87 -17.15 1.37 9.07
N ARG A 88 -18.33 0.96 8.60
CA ARG A 88 -19.60 1.10 9.34
C ARG A 88 -19.55 0.37 10.67
N ILE A 89 -19.06 -0.87 10.66
CA ILE A 89 -18.85 -1.68 11.87
C ILE A 89 -17.85 -0.99 12.81
N THR A 90 -16.73 -0.52 12.29
CA THR A 90 -15.70 0.14 13.09
C THR A 90 -16.27 1.35 13.84
N TYR A 91 -17.04 2.20 13.16
CA TYR A 91 -17.68 3.37 13.79
C TYR A 91 -18.73 3.02 14.85
N GLN A 92 -19.24 1.78 14.93
CA GLN A 92 -20.08 1.33 16.05
C GLN A 92 -19.25 1.04 17.33
N HIS A 93 -17.92 0.89 17.21
CA HIS A 93 -17.08 0.38 18.29
C HIS A 93 -15.92 1.30 18.74
N ILE A 94 -15.64 2.39 18.03
CA ILE A 94 -14.58 3.34 18.36
C ILE A 94 -15.08 4.56 19.16
N GLY A 95 -16.34 4.56 19.62
CA GLY A 95 -16.94 5.66 20.39
C GLY A 95 -16.92 6.99 19.63
N ASP A 96 -16.36 8.03 20.25
CA ASP A 96 -16.28 9.38 19.65
C ASP A 96 -15.06 9.60 18.78
N GLU A 97 -14.17 8.63 18.68
CA GLU A 97 -12.98 8.73 17.82
C GLU A 97 -13.37 8.84 16.35
N LEU A 98 -12.46 9.43 15.57
CA LEU A 98 -12.57 9.57 14.13
C LEU A 98 -11.46 8.75 13.46
N LEU A 99 -11.70 8.33 12.22
CA LEU A 99 -10.66 7.82 11.34
C LEU A 99 -10.08 9.00 10.55
N TRP A 100 -8.77 9.21 10.67
CA TRP A 100 -8.05 10.24 9.93
C TRP A 100 -8.10 9.94 8.44
N VAL A 101 -8.41 10.94 7.62
CA VAL A 101 -8.75 10.74 6.21
C VAL A 101 -7.57 10.89 5.25
N ASN A 102 -6.48 11.50 5.71
CA ASN A 102 -5.29 11.75 4.87
C ASN A 102 -4.21 10.71 5.12
N SER A 103 -3.38 10.44 4.11
CA SER A 103 -2.18 9.63 4.27
C SER A 103 -1.17 10.26 5.22
N MET A 104 -0.97 11.57 5.13
CA MET A 104 -0.04 12.29 6.01
C MET A 104 -0.74 12.66 7.32
N PRO A 105 -0.17 12.24 8.47
CA PRO A 105 -0.76 12.49 9.79
C PRO A 105 -0.59 13.96 10.24
N CYS A 106 -1.28 14.32 11.31
CA CYS A 106 -1.16 15.62 11.97
C CYS A 106 -0.91 15.42 13.47
N GLN A 107 -1.34 16.14 14.39
CA GLN A 107 -1.40 16.15 15.86
C GLN A 107 -0.89 14.87 16.59
N LEU A 108 0.32 14.38 16.24
CA LEU A 108 0.86 13.11 16.79
C LEU A 108 1.50 13.23 18.17
N GLY A 109 1.87 14.45 18.60
CA GLY A 109 2.63 14.65 19.84
C GLY A 109 4.12 14.32 19.67
N SER A 110 4.71 13.67 20.68
CA SER A 110 6.10 13.19 20.63
C SER A 110 6.18 11.81 20.00
N ASP A 111 7.37 11.43 19.55
CA ASP A 111 7.64 10.10 18.99
C ASP A 111 7.27 8.98 19.97
N ASP A 112 7.69 9.13 21.24
CA ASP A 112 7.38 8.18 22.32
C ASP A 112 5.89 8.13 22.69
N GLY A 113 5.13 9.17 22.38
CA GLY A 113 3.68 9.24 22.59
C GLY A 113 2.86 8.39 21.63
N ILE A 114 3.49 7.79 20.61
CA ILE A 114 2.80 6.93 19.65
C ILE A 114 2.76 5.50 20.19
N PRO A 115 1.56 4.96 20.53
CA PRO A 115 1.43 3.61 21.07
C PRO A 115 1.72 2.57 20.00
N ILE A 116 2.60 1.61 20.32
CA ILE A 116 2.94 0.50 19.42
C ILE A 116 1.86 -0.58 19.49
N GLY A 117 1.50 -1.18 18.34
CA GLY A 117 0.49 -2.23 18.21
C GLY A 117 0.75 -3.43 19.12
N ARG A 118 -0.33 -3.98 19.69
CA ARG A 118 -0.32 -5.10 20.63
C ARG A 118 -1.05 -6.29 20.06
N TYR A 119 -0.43 -7.48 20.18
CA TYR A 119 -0.92 -8.71 19.52
C TYR A 119 -1.01 -9.89 20.50
N GLY A 120 -1.15 -9.62 21.81
CA GLY A 120 -1.17 -10.64 22.85
C GLY A 120 0.21 -11.11 23.28
N THR A 121 0.26 -12.26 23.98
CA THR A 121 1.44 -12.76 24.68
C THR A 121 2.10 -13.96 24.01
N SER A 122 1.53 -14.47 22.93
CA SER A 122 2.14 -15.55 22.15
C SER A 122 3.46 -15.13 21.51
N ASN A 123 4.33 -16.08 21.20
CA ASN A 123 5.61 -15.82 20.54
C ASN A 123 5.45 -15.03 19.23
N ILE A 124 4.47 -15.37 18.39
CA ILE A 124 4.19 -14.63 17.17
C ILE A 124 3.64 -13.22 17.47
N GLY A 125 2.82 -13.06 18.51
CA GLY A 125 2.33 -11.76 18.97
C GLY A 125 3.46 -10.88 19.51
N MET A 126 4.34 -11.44 20.31
CA MET A 126 5.56 -10.79 20.81
C MET A 126 6.48 -10.38 19.66
N MET A 127 6.71 -11.26 18.70
CA MET A 127 7.53 -10.98 17.51
C MET A 127 6.96 -9.78 16.74
N LYS A 128 5.64 -9.72 16.51
CA LYS A 128 4.99 -8.59 15.84
C LYS A 128 5.16 -7.27 16.62
N ASN A 129 5.08 -7.29 17.95
CA ASN A 129 5.30 -6.11 18.78
C ASN A 129 6.77 -5.67 18.77
N ILE A 130 7.71 -6.60 18.96
CA ILE A 130 9.15 -6.31 19.01
C ILE A 130 9.65 -5.82 17.64
N TYR A 131 9.16 -6.41 16.56
CA TYR A 131 9.43 -5.91 15.20
C TYR A 131 9.10 -4.42 15.08
N ARG A 132 7.92 -4.00 15.56
CA ARG A 132 7.48 -2.60 15.54
C ARG A 132 8.29 -1.70 16.46
N ARG A 133 8.72 -2.21 17.64
CA ARG A 133 9.69 -1.50 18.50
C ARG A 133 10.98 -1.23 17.71
N GLY A 134 11.48 -2.24 17.00
CA GLY A 134 12.65 -2.12 16.13
C GLY A 134 12.46 -1.06 15.05
N LEU A 135 11.31 -1.03 14.36
CA LEU A 135 11.00 0.03 13.39
C LEU A 135 11.02 1.42 14.04
N GLY A 136 10.45 1.55 15.25
CA GLY A 136 10.45 2.80 16.01
C GLY A 136 11.86 3.27 16.36
N HIS A 137 12.76 2.37 16.78
CA HIS A 137 14.15 2.69 17.09
C HIS A 137 14.99 3.03 15.86
N ARG A 138 14.71 2.35 14.71
CA ARG A 138 15.48 2.49 13.46
C ARG A 138 15.08 3.72 12.65
N TYR A 139 13.78 4.04 12.61
CA TYR A 139 13.21 5.01 11.66
C TYR A 139 12.38 6.12 12.35
N GLY A 140 12.14 5.99 13.66
CA GLY A 140 11.21 6.84 14.40
C GLY A 140 9.75 6.41 14.24
N ARG A 141 8.94 6.55 15.31
CA ARG A 141 7.53 6.14 15.33
C ARG A 141 6.64 7.08 14.53
N LEU A 142 7.00 8.37 14.43
CA LEU A 142 6.26 9.36 13.62
C LEU A 142 6.11 8.91 12.17
N MET A 143 7.19 8.38 11.56
CA MET A 143 7.17 7.89 10.19
C MET A 143 6.20 6.74 9.97
N GLN A 144 6.06 5.90 10.98
CA GLN A 144 5.24 4.69 10.94
C GLN A 144 3.74 4.99 11.11
N THR A 145 3.34 6.26 11.26
CA THR A 145 1.93 6.68 11.33
C THR A 145 1.38 7.19 9.99
N ILE A 146 2.20 7.20 8.97
CA ILE A 146 1.76 7.47 7.60
C ILE A 146 0.86 6.31 7.16
N ALA A 147 -0.31 6.63 6.61
CA ALA A 147 -1.29 5.65 6.17
C ALA A 147 -1.38 5.57 4.64
N GLY A 148 -1.68 4.40 4.13
CA GLY A 148 -1.87 4.16 2.71
C GLY A 148 -2.94 3.13 2.40
N ILE A 149 -3.08 2.83 1.12
CA ILE A 149 -3.89 1.73 0.63
C ILE A 149 -2.96 0.76 -0.10
N HIS A 150 -3.02 -0.51 0.28
CA HIS A 150 -2.43 -1.59 -0.48
C HIS A 150 -3.49 -2.21 -1.38
N TYR A 151 -3.12 -2.44 -2.62
CA TYR A 151 -4.00 -3.04 -3.61
C TYR A 151 -3.40 -4.38 -4.07
N ASN A 152 -4.05 -5.46 -3.66
CA ASN A 152 -3.68 -6.82 -4.04
C ASN A 152 -4.34 -7.17 -5.37
N PHE A 153 -3.58 -7.75 -6.30
CA PHE A 153 -4.05 -8.07 -7.65
C PHE A 153 -3.50 -9.42 -8.10
N SER A 154 -4.38 -10.24 -8.65
CA SER A 154 -3.99 -11.48 -9.34
C SER A 154 -4.89 -11.76 -10.53
N VAL A 155 -4.33 -12.48 -11.51
CA VAL A 155 -5.07 -13.01 -12.65
C VAL A 155 -5.25 -14.53 -12.47
N PRO A 156 -6.34 -15.13 -13.03
CA PRO A 156 -6.61 -16.55 -12.85
C PRO A 156 -5.54 -17.44 -13.54
N ASP A 157 -5.40 -18.67 -13.06
CA ASP A 157 -4.45 -19.63 -13.62
C ASP A 157 -4.69 -19.92 -15.10
N THR A 158 -5.95 -19.91 -15.54
CA THR A 158 -6.33 -20.10 -16.95
C THR A 158 -5.78 -19.01 -17.87
N LEU A 159 -5.59 -17.76 -17.38
CA LEU A 159 -4.91 -16.71 -18.14
C LEU A 159 -3.42 -17.06 -18.33
N TRP A 160 -2.77 -17.56 -17.30
CA TRP A 160 -1.37 -17.98 -17.35
C TRP A 160 -1.18 -19.18 -18.28
N GLU A 161 -2.10 -20.16 -18.26
CA GLU A 161 -2.09 -21.32 -19.16
C GLU A 161 -2.18 -20.89 -20.62
N ASP A 162 -3.07 -19.94 -20.96
CA ASP A 162 -3.20 -19.40 -22.30
C ASP A 162 -1.93 -18.63 -22.75
N LEU A 163 -1.36 -17.79 -21.89
CA LEU A 163 -0.10 -17.09 -22.18
C LEU A 163 1.07 -18.06 -22.35
N HIS A 164 1.17 -19.06 -21.49
CA HIS A 164 2.21 -20.08 -21.56
C HIS A 164 2.13 -20.86 -22.86
N SER A 165 0.93 -21.28 -23.23
CA SER A 165 0.68 -21.99 -24.51
C SER A 165 1.04 -21.14 -25.73
N LEU A 166 0.78 -19.82 -25.69
CA LEU A 166 1.13 -18.90 -26.78
C LEU A 166 2.66 -18.79 -26.98
N THR A 167 3.43 -18.88 -25.90
CA THR A 167 4.89 -18.74 -25.99
C THR A 167 5.61 -20.00 -26.44
N GLY A 168 4.99 -21.16 -26.30
CA GLY A 168 5.65 -22.47 -26.54
C GLY A 168 6.88 -22.69 -25.64
N ASN A 169 6.91 -22.08 -24.47
CA ASN A 169 8.00 -22.15 -23.51
C ASN A 169 7.96 -23.49 -22.74
N ASP A 170 9.11 -24.11 -22.52
CA ASP A 170 9.24 -25.40 -21.80
C ASP A 170 9.33 -25.25 -20.28
N GLN A 171 9.25 -24.03 -19.72
CA GLN A 171 9.23 -23.79 -18.28
C GLN A 171 8.02 -24.44 -17.60
N SER A 172 8.13 -24.72 -16.29
CA SER A 172 6.96 -25.04 -15.50
C SER A 172 5.96 -23.85 -15.49
N LEU A 173 4.66 -24.14 -15.37
CA LEU A 173 3.65 -23.06 -15.26
C LEU A 173 3.93 -22.16 -14.06
N GLN A 174 4.44 -22.67 -12.95
CA GLN A 174 4.81 -21.92 -11.75
C GLN A 174 5.93 -20.92 -12.04
N ASP A 175 7.00 -21.35 -12.72
CA ASP A 175 8.12 -20.47 -13.08
C ASP A 175 7.68 -19.42 -14.09
N PHE A 176 6.89 -19.83 -15.09
CA PHE A 176 6.32 -18.91 -16.08
C PHE A 176 5.45 -17.82 -15.44
N LYS A 177 4.57 -18.19 -14.48
CA LYS A 177 3.77 -17.24 -13.69
C LYS A 177 4.66 -16.27 -12.91
N SER A 178 5.69 -16.78 -12.25
CA SER A 178 6.61 -15.96 -11.48
C SER A 178 7.34 -14.96 -12.37
N ASP A 179 7.87 -15.39 -13.51
CA ASP A 179 8.53 -14.52 -14.49
C ASP A 179 7.56 -13.48 -15.06
N GLY A 180 6.31 -13.86 -15.31
CA GLY A 180 5.25 -12.97 -15.75
C GLY A 180 4.90 -11.89 -14.74
N TYR A 181 4.77 -12.25 -13.46
CA TYR A 181 4.57 -11.27 -12.40
C TYR A 181 5.79 -10.36 -12.22
N PHE A 182 7.02 -10.86 -12.35
CA PHE A 182 8.21 -10.01 -12.36
C PHE A 182 8.28 -9.08 -13.57
N SER A 183 7.76 -9.50 -14.72
CA SER A 183 7.57 -8.64 -15.91
C SER A 183 6.60 -7.50 -15.61
N LEU A 184 5.44 -7.81 -15.01
CA LEU A 184 4.46 -6.82 -14.54
C LEU A 184 5.11 -5.84 -13.55
N ILE A 185 5.84 -6.33 -12.54
CA ILE A 185 6.49 -5.50 -11.51
C ILE A 185 7.52 -4.54 -12.15
N ARG A 186 8.33 -4.98 -13.11
CA ARG A 186 9.28 -4.10 -13.81
C ARG A 186 8.57 -2.99 -14.55
N ASN A 187 7.51 -3.30 -15.30
CA ASN A 187 6.72 -2.31 -16.02
C ASN A 187 5.98 -1.38 -15.06
N PHE A 188 5.41 -1.91 -13.97
CA PHE A 188 4.84 -1.09 -12.91
C PHE A 188 5.86 -0.08 -12.37
N ARG A 189 7.07 -0.49 -12.04
CA ARG A 189 8.11 0.40 -11.53
C ARG A 189 8.51 1.49 -12.52
N ARG A 190 8.57 1.16 -13.83
CA ARG A 190 8.82 2.12 -14.92
C ARG A 190 7.75 3.20 -15.02
N TYR A 191 6.49 2.84 -14.78
CA TYR A 191 5.33 3.68 -15.09
C TYR A 191 4.56 4.14 -13.86
N SER A 192 4.92 3.74 -12.65
CA SER A 192 4.19 4.08 -11.41
C SER A 192 4.16 5.59 -11.10
N TRP A 193 5.07 6.38 -11.64
CA TRP A 193 4.98 7.85 -11.61
C TRP A 193 3.64 8.35 -12.18
N LEU A 194 3.07 7.66 -13.17
CA LEU A 194 1.76 8.00 -13.74
C LEU A 194 0.63 7.81 -12.71
N LEU A 195 0.68 6.75 -11.91
CA LEU A 195 -0.28 6.56 -10.80
C LEU A 195 -0.17 7.67 -9.76
N LEU A 196 1.05 8.07 -9.39
CA LEU A 196 1.27 9.16 -8.43
C LEU A 196 0.77 10.50 -8.98
N TYR A 197 0.92 10.76 -10.28
CA TYR A 197 0.36 11.94 -10.91
C TYR A 197 -1.17 11.93 -10.90
N LEU A 198 -1.79 10.83 -11.33
CA LEU A 198 -3.23 10.72 -11.56
C LEU A 198 -4.04 10.54 -10.26
N LEU A 199 -3.49 9.83 -9.26
CA LEU A 199 -4.19 9.35 -8.07
C LEU A 199 -3.62 9.94 -6.77
N GLY A 200 -2.45 10.58 -6.80
CA GLY A 200 -1.85 11.19 -5.61
C GLY A 200 -2.80 12.19 -4.96
N ALA A 201 -2.96 12.07 -3.62
CA ALA A 201 -3.91 12.84 -2.83
C ALA A 201 -3.30 13.42 -1.53
N ALA A 202 -1.97 13.44 -1.43
CA ALA A 202 -1.24 13.92 -0.26
C ALA A 202 -0.28 15.08 -0.59
N PRO A 203 -0.78 16.24 -1.12
CA PRO A 203 0.05 17.35 -1.57
C PRO A 203 0.54 18.26 -0.43
N ALA A 204 0.05 18.06 0.80
CA ALA A 204 0.33 18.88 1.95
C ALA A 204 0.57 18.04 3.20
N VAL A 205 1.14 18.66 4.24
CA VAL A 205 1.44 18.02 5.52
C VAL A 205 1.37 19.07 6.64
N CYS A 206 1.07 18.63 7.87
CA CYS A 206 1.20 19.49 9.04
C CYS A 206 2.69 19.74 9.37
N LYS A 207 3.04 20.98 9.69
CA LYS A 207 4.41 21.34 10.11
C LYS A 207 4.91 20.50 11.31
N SER A 208 4.01 20.07 12.18
CA SER A 208 4.34 19.20 13.31
C SER A 208 4.95 17.86 12.90
N PHE A 209 4.62 17.35 11.73
CA PHE A 209 5.17 16.09 11.20
C PHE A 209 6.63 16.22 10.74
N VAL A 210 7.02 17.39 10.23
CA VAL A 210 8.37 17.64 9.66
C VAL A 210 9.25 18.52 10.54
N ARG A 211 8.85 18.80 11.80
CA ARG A 211 9.50 19.78 12.69
C ARG A 211 11.00 19.54 12.94
N ASP A 212 11.43 18.27 12.91
CA ASP A 212 12.80 17.86 13.21
C ASP A 212 13.53 17.32 11.96
N ARG A 213 13.06 17.73 10.77
CA ARG A 213 13.60 17.26 9.48
C ARG A 213 13.90 18.42 8.55
N GLU A 214 14.94 18.26 7.76
CA GLU A 214 15.16 19.13 6.61
C GLU A 214 14.07 18.87 5.57
N HIS A 215 13.51 19.93 5.02
CA HIS A 215 12.47 19.85 3.99
C HIS A 215 12.46 21.07 3.08
N ARG A 216 11.97 20.90 1.85
CA ARG A 216 11.80 21.97 0.84
C ARG A 216 10.36 22.48 0.73
N LEU A 217 9.48 22.12 1.68
CA LEU A 217 8.10 22.52 1.69
C LEU A 217 7.95 24.00 2.06
N VAL A 218 6.93 24.65 1.51
CA VAL A 218 6.60 26.04 1.78
C VAL A 218 5.27 26.16 2.54
N PRO A 219 5.05 27.24 3.33
CA PRO A 219 3.78 27.47 4.00
C PRO A 219 2.61 27.55 3.01
N PHE A 220 1.46 26.97 3.38
CA PHE A 220 0.24 27.08 2.60
C PHE A 220 -0.50 28.38 2.92
N GLY A 221 -0.56 29.29 1.97
CA GLY A 221 -1.18 30.62 2.16
C GLY A 221 -0.52 31.43 3.28
N GLN A 222 -1.33 31.95 4.20
CA GLN A 222 -0.86 32.69 5.40
C GLN A 222 -0.72 31.76 6.63
N ASP A 223 -1.14 30.51 6.52
CA ASP A 223 -1.03 29.52 7.59
C ASP A 223 0.40 28.97 7.68
N SER A 224 1.05 29.18 8.83
CA SER A 224 2.39 28.65 9.08
C SER A 224 2.40 27.19 9.57
N HIS A 225 1.24 26.57 9.81
CA HIS A 225 1.10 25.20 10.32
C HIS A 225 0.91 24.15 9.23
N SER A 226 0.43 24.56 8.05
CA SER A 226 0.30 23.69 6.89
C SER A 226 1.43 23.97 5.90
N LEU A 227 2.12 22.93 5.51
CA LEU A 227 3.21 22.97 4.53
C LEU A 227 2.81 22.18 3.29
N HIS A 228 3.26 22.62 2.12
CA HIS A 228 2.96 21.99 0.84
C HIS A 228 4.06 22.24 -0.19
N GLN A 229 3.94 21.59 -1.34
CA GLN A 229 4.53 22.08 -2.57
C GLN A 229 3.40 22.40 -3.55
N PRO A 230 3.48 23.53 -4.28
CA PRO A 230 2.39 24.00 -5.15
C PRO A 230 1.96 22.96 -6.20
N PHE A 231 2.91 22.15 -6.67
CA PHE A 231 2.71 21.13 -7.70
C PHE A 231 2.84 19.70 -7.21
N ALA A 232 2.92 19.47 -5.88
CA ALA A 232 3.04 18.13 -5.34
C ALA A 232 1.81 17.26 -5.63
N THR A 233 2.06 15.96 -5.73
CA THR A 233 1.03 14.93 -5.89
C THR A 233 0.85 14.09 -4.63
N SER A 234 1.93 13.47 -4.12
CA SER A 234 1.91 12.58 -2.95
C SER A 234 3.19 12.72 -2.13
N LEU A 235 3.20 13.62 -1.13
CA LEU A 235 4.35 13.78 -0.24
C LEU A 235 4.67 12.51 0.57
N ARG A 236 3.70 11.60 0.72
CA ARG A 236 3.88 10.28 1.32
C ARG A 236 4.93 9.44 0.57
N MET A 237 4.97 9.56 -0.74
CA MET A 237 5.85 8.78 -1.61
C MET A 237 7.21 9.43 -1.86
N GLY A 238 7.48 10.59 -1.25
CA GLY A 238 8.74 11.31 -1.32
C GLY A 238 9.69 10.99 -0.16
N ASP A 239 10.75 11.77 -0.06
CA ASP A 239 11.78 11.69 1.00
C ASP A 239 11.26 12.04 2.42
N LEU A 240 10.07 12.62 2.53
CA LEU A 240 9.36 12.80 3.80
C LEU A 240 8.61 11.54 4.25
N GLY A 241 8.41 10.59 3.34
CA GLY A 241 7.72 9.32 3.59
C GLY A 241 8.67 8.21 4.04
N TYR A 242 8.34 7.00 3.65
CA TYR A 242 9.07 5.78 4.00
C TYR A 242 10.42 5.66 3.28
N GLN A 243 11.37 6.52 3.60
CA GLN A 243 12.75 6.36 3.14
C GLN A 243 13.67 6.14 4.33
N SER A 244 14.64 5.25 4.14
CA SER A 244 15.64 4.90 5.12
C SER A 244 17.02 4.92 4.48
N ASP A 245 17.94 5.69 5.05
CA ASP A 245 19.34 5.72 4.61
C ASP A 245 19.98 4.32 4.68
N ALA A 246 19.59 3.52 5.66
CA ALA A 246 20.05 2.14 5.80
C ALA A 246 19.66 1.28 4.59
N GLN A 247 18.43 1.46 4.08
CA GLN A 247 17.95 0.70 2.92
C GLN A 247 18.34 1.34 1.57
N SER A 248 18.88 2.55 1.55
CA SER A 248 19.32 3.20 0.31
C SER A 248 20.45 2.43 -0.40
N SER A 249 21.27 1.69 0.38
CA SER A 249 22.32 0.80 -0.14
C SER A 249 21.79 -0.55 -0.60
N LEU A 250 20.54 -0.90 -0.27
CA LEU A 250 19.93 -2.19 -0.61
C LEU A 250 19.31 -2.15 -2.02
N VAL A 251 20.07 -2.60 -2.99
CA VAL A 251 19.60 -2.69 -4.38
C VAL A 251 18.87 -4.02 -4.57
N VAL A 252 17.54 -4.02 -4.37
CA VAL A 252 16.72 -5.21 -4.63
C VAL A 252 16.44 -5.33 -6.12
N CYS A 253 16.89 -6.44 -6.70
CA CYS A 253 16.71 -6.74 -8.11
C CYS A 253 15.30 -7.30 -8.38
N TYR A 254 14.58 -6.71 -9.32
CA TYR A 254 13.27 -7.17 -9.78
C TYR A 254 13.32 -7.85 -11.17
N ASN A 255 14.49 -8.31 -11.57
CA ASN A 255 14.64 -8.98 -12.87
C ASN A 255 14.13 -10.41 -12.88
N ASP A 256 14.21 -11.10 -11.75
CA ASP A 256 13.64 -12.43 -11.55
C ASP A 256 13.46 -12.76 -10.05
N LEU A 257 12.69 -13.80 -9.77
CA LEU A 257 12.35 -14.25 -8.41
C LEU A 257 13.59 -14.65 -7.61
N THR A 258 14.55 -15.34 -8.24
CA THR A 258 15.75 -15.83 -7.56
C THR A 258 16.61 -14.69 -7.02
N GLN A 259 16.88 -13.68 -7.88
CA GLN A 259 17.65 -12.51 -7.46
C GLN A 259 16.92 -11.71 -6.38
N TYR A 260 15.60 -11.52 -6.52
CA TYR A 260 14.76 -10.82 -5.54
C TYR A 260 14.84 -11.48 -4.17
N THR A 261 14.57 -12.80 -4.10
CA THR A 261 14.53 -13.54 -2.83
C THR A 261 15.91 -13.68 -2.20
N ASN A 262 16.98 -13.86 -3.00
CA ASN A 262 18.35 -13.92 -2.50
C ASN A 262 18.78 -12.59 -1.87
N THR A 263 18.52 -11.46 -2.55
CA THR A 263 18.83 -10.12 -2.01
C THR A 263 18.13 -9.89 -0.66
N LEU A 264 16.86 -10.27 -0.52
CA LEU A 264 16.15 -10.11 0.76
C LEU A 264 16.70 -11.07 1.83
N SER A 265 17.01 -12.32 1.49
CA SER A 265 17.62 -13.28 2.43
C SER A 265 18.99 -12.79 2.94
N GLU A 266 19.80 -12.23 2.06
CA GLU A 266 21.07 -11.60 2.44
C GLU A 266 20.87 -10.41 3.38
N ALA A 267 19.92 -9.52 3.08
CA ALA A 267 19.63 -8.35 3.90
C ALA A 267 19.12 -8.69 5.31
N ILE A 268 18.36 -9.80 5.45
CA ILE A 268 17.90 -10.32 6.75
C ILE A 268 19.06 -10.90 7.56
N SER A 269 20.14 -11.34 6.92
CA SER A 269 21.28 -11.98 7.57
C SER A 269 22.48 -11.04 7.74
N LEU A 270 22.50 -9.90 7.02
CA LEU A 270 23.64 -8.96 7.02
C LEU A 270 23.57 -8.06 8.25
N GLY A 271 24.57 -8.18 9.14
CA GLY A 271 24.72 -7.27 10.29
C GLY A 271 24.91 -5.82 9.83
N TYR A 272 24.30 -4.88 10.56
CA TYR A 272 24.40 -3.46 10.25
C TYR A 272 24.88 -2.66 11.48
N PRO A 273 26.15 -2.18 11.48
CA PRO A 273 26.78 -1.58 12.65
C PRO A 273 25.96 -0.47 13.34
N PRO A 274 25.25 0.45 12.64
CA PRO A 274 24.42 1.42 13.33
C PRO A 274 23.29 0.80 14.17
N TYR A 275 22.81 -0.39 13.81
CA TYR A 275 21.79 -1.08 14.60
C TYR A 275 22.36 -1.90 15.75
N ASP A 276 23.65 -2.26 15.71
CA ASP A 276 24.38 -2.78 16.87
C ASP A 276 24.51 -1.72 17.98
N GLU A 277 24.65 -0.44 17.62
CA GLU A 277 24.66 0.69 18.56
C GLU A 277 23.31 0.88 19.27
N ILE A 278 22.18 0.65 18.59
CA ILE A 278 20.84 0.62 19.22
C ILE A 278 20.79 -0.50 20.26
N GLY A 279 21.42 -1.62 19.98
CA GLY A 279 21.43 -2.84 20.79
C GLY A 279 20.17 -3.69 20.62
N LEU A 280 20.26 -4.94 21.04
CA LEU A 280 19.16 -5.92 20.92
C LEU A 280 18.14 -5.80 22.05
N LYS A 281 18.61 -5.52 23.27
CA LYS A 281 17.78 -5.48 24.48
C LYS A 281 18.06 -4.24 25.31
N GLU A 282 17.07 -3.82 26.10
CA GLU A 282 17.22 -2.84 27.19
C GLU A 282 17.95 -3.44 28.38
N ALA A 283 18.37 -2.59 29.35
CA ALA A 283 19.03 -3.04 30.56
C ALA A 283 18.17 -3.97 31.44
N ASN A 284 16.84 -3.87 31.34
CA ASN A 284 15.87 -4.74 32.03
C ASN A 284 15.62 -6.08 31.31
N GLY A 285 16.25 -6.31 30.15
CA GLY A 285 16.10 -7.52 29.33
C GLY A 285 15.03 -7.46 28.24
N ASP A 286 14.23 -6.41 28.17
CA ASP A 286 13.22 -6.24 27.12
C ASP A 286 13.85 -6.03 25.73
N TYR A 287 13.29 -6.67 24.72
CA TYR A 287 13.76 -6.51 23.34
C TYR A 287 13.44 -5.12 22.79
N LYS A 288 14.45 -4.48 22.18
CA LYS A 288 14.33 -3.26 21.35
C LYS A 288 13.96 -3.58 19.93
N GLN A 289 14.52 -4.64 19.39
CA GLN A 289 14.40 -5.09 17.99
C GLN A 289 14.62 -6.60 17.91
N LEU A 290 14.20 -7.22 16.79
CA LEU A 290 14.32 -8.67 16.62
C LEU A 290 15.76 -9.13 16.40
N ASN A 291 16.55 -8.33 15.68
CA ASN A 291 17.97 -8.53 15.40
C ASN A 291 18.61 -7.18 15.08
N THR A 292 19.93 -7.15 14.83
CA THR A 292 20.68 -5.95 14.44
C THR A 292 21.09 -5.97 12.96
N HIS A 293 20.42 -6.78 12.14
CA HIS A 293 20.69 -6.89 10.71
C HIS A 293 20.09 -5.70 9.94
N LEU A 294 20.47 -5.56 8.67
CA LEU A 294 20.03 -4.48 7.79
C LEU A 294 18.49 -4.36 7.72
N ILE A 295 17.79 -5.48 7.67
CA ILE A 295 16.35 -5.58 7.91
C ILE A 295 16.06 -6.69 8.92
N GLN A 296 15.04 -6.52 9.76
CA GLN A 296 14.66 -7.51 10.77
C GLN A 296 14.00 -8.73 10.13
N ILE A 297 13.08 -8.45 9.22
CA ILE A 297 12.34 -9.42 8.40
C ILE A 297 12.08 -8.80 7.03
N GLU A 298 11.73 -9.59 6.03
CA GLU A 298 11.47 -9.14 4.67
C GLU A 298 10.40 -8.04 4.56
N ASN A 299 9.44 -8.01 5.49
CA ASN A 299 8.39 -6.99 5.51
C ASN A 299 8.93 -5.57 5.80
N GLU A 300 10.14 -5.46 6.36
CA GLU A 300 10.79 -4.18 6.60
C GLU A 300 11.31 -3.51 5.32
N PHE A 301 11.57 -4.28 4.26
CA PHE A 301 11.97 -3.72 2.99
C PHE A 301 10.83 -2.89 2.39
N TYR A 302 11.06 -1.57 2.23
CA TYR A 302 10.08 -0.68 1.63
C TYR A 302 10.11 -0.75 0.11
N SER A 303 8.94 -0.96 -0.51
CA SER A 303 8.77 -1.00 -1.96
C SER A 303 7.36 -0.54 -2.35
N SER A 304 7.22 0.11 -3.49
CA SER A 304 5.92 0.54 -4.05
C SER A 304 5.08 -0.61 -4.59
N ILE A 305 5.70 -1.76 -4.85
CA ILE A 305 5.06 -3.00 -5.30
C ILE A 305 5.86 -4.21 -4.81
N ARG A 306 5.17 -5.28 -4.42
CA ARG A 306 5.79 -6.54 -3.96
C ARG A 306 5.19 -7.75 -4.65
N PRO A 307 6.01 -8.76 -5.03
CA PRO A 307 5.51 -10.11 -5.28
C PRO A 307 5.07 -10.73 -3.96
N LYS A 308 3.96 -11.43 -3.94
CA LYS A 308 3.37 -12.04 -2.75
C LYS A 308 3.03 -13.51 -2.98
N ARG A 309 3.11 -14.26 -1.89
CA ARG A 309 2.64 -15.63 -1.76
C ARG A 309 2.05 -15.82 -0.38
N THR A 310 0.89 -16.45 -0.30
CA THR A 310 0.30 -16.81 0.99
C THR A 310 1.21 -17.79 1.71
N ALA A 311 1.75 -17.37 2.87
CA ALA A 311 2.62 -18.18 3.70
C ALA A 311 1.79 -19.05 4.67
N ALA A 312 2.28 -20.25 4.98
CA ALA A 312 1.73 -21.09 6.03
C ALA A 312 2.07 -20.49 7.42
N SER A 313 1.40 -20.97 8.46
CA SER A 313 1.70 -20.52 9.83
C SER A 313 3.15 -20.87 10.21
N GLY A 314 3.94 -19.87 10.59
CA GLY A 314 5.36 -20.03 10.94
C GLY A 314 6.32 -20.04 9.75
N GLU A 315 5.82 -19.97 8.52
CA GLU A 315 6.64 -19.87 7.31
C GLU A 315 6.98 -18.42 6.99
N THR A 316 8.22 -18.14 6.58
CA THR A 316 8.58 -16.80 6.12
C THR A 316 8.07 -16.53 4.70
N PRO A 317 7.65 -15.28 4.38
CA PRO A 317 7.20 -14.93 3.03
C PRO A 317 8.24 -15.23 1.93
N VAL A 318 9.53 -15.01 2.20
CA VAL A 318 10.60 -15.32 1.23
C VAL A 318 10.68 -16.83 0.98
N HIS A 319 10.55 -17.68 2.02
CA HIS A 319 10.52 -19.13 1.84
C HIS A 319 9.30 -19.54 0.98
N ALA A 320 8.11 -19.03 1.29
CA ALA A 320 6.90 -19.30 0.52
C ALA A 320 7.06 -18.94 -0.97
N LEU A 321 7.68 -17.79 -1.26
CA LEU A 321 7.98 -17.35 -2.63
C LEU A 321 8.98 -18.27 -3.33
N LYS A 322 10.04 -18.71 -2.65
CA LYS A 322 11.05 -19.62 -3.22
C LYS A 322 10.45 -20.98 -3.59
N GLU A 323 9.63 -21.53 -2.70
CA GLU A 323 9.08 -22.88 -2.88
C GLU A 323 7.91 -22.94 -3.87
N ARG A 324 7.04 -21.91 -3.87
CA ARG A 324 5.76 -21.97 -4.60
C ARG A 324 5.56 -20.86 -5.63
N GLY A 325 6.58 -20.03 -5.84
CA GLY A 325 6.50 -18.92 -6.78
C GLY A 325 5.52 -17.82 -6.37
N VAL A 326 5.32 -16.84 -7.26
CA VAL A 326 4.43 -15.69 -7.03
C VAL A 326 2.97 -16.09 -7.23
N GLU A 327 2.11 -15.69 -6.29
CA GLU A 327 0.65 -15.92 -6.35
C GLU A 327 -0.11 -14.67 -6.76
N TYR A 328 0.28 -13.51 -6.22
CA TYR A 328 -0.30 -12.20 -6.52
C TYR A 328 0.73 -11.10 -6.33
N ILE A 329 0.36 -9.87 -6.69
CA ILE A 329 1.18 -8.68 -6.42
C ILE A 329 0.42 -7.73 -5.49
N GLU A 330 1.18 -6.96 -4.72
CA GLU A 330 0.68 -5.94 -3.79
C GLU A 330 1.22 -4.57 -4.20
N VAL A 331 0.34 -3.69 -4.69
CA VAL A 331 0.65 -2.27 -4.93
C VAL A 331 0.52 -1.52 -3.62
N ARG A 332 1.52 -0.69 -3.25
CA ARG A 332 1.61 -0.02 -1.94
C ARG A 332 1.71 1.50 -2.01
N CYS A 333 1.68 2.08 -3.20
CA CYS A 333 1.92 3.50 -3.41
C CYS A 333 0.66 4.39 -3.41
N LEU A 334 -0.51 3.84 -3.11
CA LEU A 334 -1.77 4.59 -3.17
C LEU A 334 -2.01 5.38 -1.89
N ASP A 335 -2.32 6.68 -2.05
CA ASP A 335 -2.74 7.53 -0.95
C ASP A 335 -4.18 7.24 -0.53
N LEU A 336 -4.50 7.56 0.72
CA LEU A 336 -5.89 7.80 1.12
C LEU A 336 -6.39 9.06 0.42
N ASN A 337 -7.43 8.94 -0.39
CA ASN A 337 -8.08 10.11 -0.96
C ASN A 337 -9.10 10.68 0.03
N PRO A 338 -8.84 11.84 0.66
CA PRO A 338 -9.71 12.40 1.69
C PRO A 338 -11.07 12.87 1.17
N LEU A 339 -11.24 12.91 -0.15
CA LEU A 339 -12.51 13.29 -0.80
C LEU A 339 -13.49 12.11 -0.87
N LEU A 340 -13.02 10.89 -0.59
CA LEU A 340 -13.77 9.65 -0.68
C LEU A 340 -13.94 9.01 0.71
N PRO A 341 -15.13 8.60 1.14
CA PRO A 341 -15.34 8.00 2.46
C PRO A 341 -14.45 6.79 2.73
N CYS A 342 -14.32 5.87 1.77
CA CYS A 342 -13.43 4.70 1.88
C CYS A 342 -11.96 5.00 1.51
N GLY A 343 -11.62 6.23 1.13
CA GLY A 343 -10.27 6.59 0.66
C GLY A 343 -9.93 6.13 -0.75
N ILE A 344 -10.76 5.28 -1.34
CA ILE A 344 -10.67 4.72 -2.69
C ILE A 344 -12.09 4.50 -3.22
N ASP A 345 -12.25 4.44 -4.54
CA ASP A 345 -13.52 4.19 -5.23
C ASP A 345 -13.41 3.16 -6.35
N GLU A 346 -14.55 2.79 -6.92
CA GLU A 346 -14.65 1.86 -8.05
C GLU A 346 -13.88 2.37 -9.28
N GLU A 347 -13.90 3.67 -9.53
CA GLU A 347 -13.17 4.27 -10.66
C GLU A 347 -11.67 4.06 -10.54
N THR A 348 -11.12 4.27 -9.36
CA THR A 348 -9.70 4.02 -9.06
C THR A 348 -9.36 2.54 -9.24
N ILE A 349 -10.21 1.62 -8.76
CA ILE A 349 -10.02 0.17 -8.91
C ILE A 349 -10.02 -0.22 -10.39
N CYS A 350 -11.00 0.26 -11.17
CA CYS A 350 -11.06 -0.04 -12.62
C CYS A 350 -9.79 0.42 -13.35
N PHE A 351 -9.27 1.61 -13.00
CA PHE A 351 -8.04 2.08 -13.62
C PHE A 351 -6.81 1.27 -13.17
N LEU A 352 -6.73 0.88 -11.90
CA LEU A 352 -5.64 0.03 -11.40
C LEU A 352 -5.64 -1.35 -12.07
N ASP A 353 -6.80 -2.00 -12.21
CA ASP A 353 -6.91 -3.26 -12.96
C ASP A 353 -6.41 -3.10 -14.39
N THR A 354 -6.84 -2.04 -15.07
CA THR A 354 -6.42 -1.73 -16.44
C THR A 354 -4.91 -1.51 -16.53
N PHE A 355 -4.36 -0.71 -15.63
CA PHE A 355 -2.94 -0.39 -15.58
C PHE A 355 -2.07 -1.62 -15.27
N LEU A 356 -2.49 -2.44 -14.32
CA LEU A 356 -1.75 -3.66 -13.94
C LEU A 356 -1.81 -4.72 -15.04
N LEU A 357 -2.95 -4.88 -15.69
CA LEU A 357 -3.07 -5.77 -16.83
C LEU A 357 -2.25 -5.27 -18.04
N PHE A 358 -2.22 -3.95 -18.30
CA PHE A 358 -1.30 -3.34 -19.26
C PHE A 358 0.15 -3.66 -18.93
N CYS A 359 0.57 -3.49 -17.66
CA CYS A 359 1.92 -3.81 -17.22
C CYS A 359 2.27 -5.30 -17.41
N LEU A 360 1.29 -6.19 -17.29
CA LEU A 360 1.46 -7.62 -17.55
C LEU A 360 1.59 -7.92 -19.06
N PHE A 361 0.77 -7.28 -19.87
CA PHE A 361 0.69 -7.57 -21.31
C PHE A 361 1.79 -6.91 -22.14
N GLN A 362 2.34 -5.80 -21.64
CA GLN A 362 3.42 -5.07 -22.31
C GLN A 362 4.75 -5.83 -22.20
N ASP A 363 5.57 -5.77 -23.26
CA ASP A 363 6.94 -6.27 -23.20
C ASP A 363 7.73 -5.64 -22.05
N SER A 364 8.54 -6.44 -21.38
CA SER A 364 9.23 -6.03 -20.15
C SER A 364 10.69 -6.47 -20.15
N PRO A 365 11.58 -5.72 -20.82
CA PRO A 365 13.00 -5.99 -20.75
C PRO A 365 13.53 -5.91 -19.32
N LYS A 366 14.61 -6.65 -19.03
CA LYS A 366 15.29 -6.59 -17.73
C LYS A 366 15.80 -5.17 -17.48
N THR A 367 15.63 -4.70 -16.25
CA THR A 367 16.09 -3.38 -15.81
C THR A 367 17.63 -3.39 -15.69
N ASN A 368 18.28 -2.43 -16.29
CA ASN A 368 19.72 -2.19 -16.13
C ASN A 368 20.01 -1.16 -15.02
N ALA A 369 21.29 -0.94 -14.69
CA ALA A 369 21.69 -0.04 -13.61
C ALA A 369 21.28 1.43 -13.84
N SER A 370 21.32 1.92 -15.09
CA SER A 370 20.90 3.29 -15.43
C SER A 370 19.41 3.47 -15.21
N GLU A 371 18.58 2.58 -15.74
CA GLU A 371 17.14 2.61 -15.56
C GLU A 371 16.75 2.45 -14.08
N TYR A 372 17.47 1.58 -13.34
CA TYR A 372 17.23 1.39 -11.91
C TYR A 372 17.40 2.70 -11.11
N ALA A 373 18.38 3.53 -11.47
CA ALA A 373 18.60 4.84 -10.84
C ALA A 373 17.55 5.90 -11.27
N GLN A 374 17.06 5.84 -12.52
CA GLN A 374 16.09 6.79 -13.06
C GLN A 374 14.68 6.62 -12.45
N ILE A 375 14.29 5.39 -12.12
CA ILE A 375 12.96 5.11 -11.58
C ILE A 375 12.66 5.92 -10.30
N PRO A 376 13.50 5.87 -9.23
CA PRO A 376 13.26 6.66 -8.03
C PRO A 376 13.37 8.18 -8.28
N ASP A 377 14.22 8.64 -9.22
CA ASP A 377 14.30 10.05 -9.57
C ASP A 377 12.99 10.53 -10.24
N ASN A 378 12.43 9.78 -11.17
CA ASN A 378 11.15 10.09 -11.79
C ASN A 378 10.00 10.11 -10.77
N ILE A 379 10.00 9.16 -9.82
CA ILE A 379 9.04 9.15 -8.70
C ILE A 379 9.18 10.44 -7.90
N ASN A 380 10.39 10.78 -7.48
CA ASN A 380 10.66 11.97 -6.66
C ASN A 380 10.28 13.28 -7.37
N ARG A 381 10.64 13.41 -8.66
CA ARG A 381 10.20 14.55 -9.51
C ARG A 381 8.67 14.66 -9.54
N THR A 382 7.97 13.54 -9.76
CA THR A 382 6.50 13.53 -9.83
C THR A 382 5.86 13.84 -8.48
N VAL A 383 6.41 13.32 -7.39
CA VAL A 383 5.93 13.60 -6.02
C VAL A 383 5.92 15.09 -5.73
N TYR A 384 7.02 15.79 -5.99
CA TYR A 384 7.19 17.18 -5.59
C TYR A 384 6.71 18.20 -6.62
N ALA A 385 6.74 17.85 -7.91
CA ALA A 385 6.44 18.78 -9.00
C ALA A 385 5.56 18.17 -10.11
N GLY A 386 4.89 17.04 -9.87
CA GLY A 386 4.15 16.30 -10.91
C GLY A 386 3.15 17.18 -11.68
N ARG A 387 2.51 18.13 -11.02
CA ARG A 387 1.53 19.03 -11.63
C ARG A 387 2.14 20.28 -12.30
N ASP A 388 3.47 20.45 -12.23
CA ASP A 388 4.14 21.51 -12.98
C ASP A 388 4.05 21.21 -14.48
N PRO A 389 3.49 22.11 -15.29
CA PRO A 389 3.34 21.88 -16.74
C PRO A 389 4.68 21.72 -17.49
N ASN A 390 5.79 22.17 -16.89
CA ASN A 390 7.12 22.10 -17.48
C ASN A 390 7.95 20.91 -16.97
N LEU A 391 7.40 20.05 -16.10
CA LEU A 391 8.13 18.93 -15.55
C LEU A 391 8.53 17.94 -16.65
N THR A 392 9.80 17.56 -16.64
CA THR A 392 10.35 16.47 -17.46
C THR A 392 10.74 15.26 -16.60
N LEU A 393 10.63 14.08 -17.18
CA LEU A 393 11.05 12.81 -16.61
C LEU A 393 12.14 12.17 -17.46
N LEU A 394 12.97 11.32 -16.84
CA LEU A 394 14.05 10.61 -17.51
C LEU A 394 13.52 9.35 -18.21
N GLN A 395 13.86 9.17 -19.48
CA GLN A 395 13.61 7.96 -20.24
C GLN A 395 14.88 7.61 -21.07
N GLY A 396 15.66 6.67 -20.59
CA GLY A 396 16.98 6.39 -21.15
C GLY A 396 17.89 7.62 -21.06
N ASP A 397 18.47 8.04 -22.19
CA ASP A 397 19.36 9.20 -22.25
C ASP A 397 18.63 10.53 -22.54
N SER A 398 17.30 10.54 -22.47
CA SER A 398 16.46 11.70 -22.83
C SER A 398 15.60 12.16 -21.65
N GLU A 399 15.29 13.46 -21.64
CA GLU A 399 14.23 14.03 -20.81
C GLU A 399 12.98 14.25 -21.65
N ILE A 400 11.83 13.76 -21.17
CA ILE A 400 10.54 13.86 -21.86
C ILE A 400 9.56 14.61 -20.95
N PRO A 401 8.77 15.57 -21.47
CA PRO A 401 7.70 16.20 -20.71
C PRO A 401 6.76 15.14 -20.11
N LEU A 402 6.45 15.24 -18.81
CA LEU A 402 5.61 14.28 -18.10
C LEU A 402 4.29 14.04 -18.83
N ARG A 403 3.62 15.14 -19.27
CA ARG A 403 2.32 15.04 -19.94
C ARG A 403 2.40 14.36 -21.31
N GLU A 404 3.50 14.53 -22.04
CA GLU A 404 3.71 13.87 -23.31
C GLU A 404 3.90 12.37 -23.15
N TRP A 405 4.77 11.97 -22.21
CA TRP A 405 4.95 10.55 -21.89
C TRP A 405 3.69 9.92 -21.31
N GLY A 406 3.00 10.64 -20.40
CA GLY A 406 1.72 10.19 -19.84
C GLY A 406 0.66 9.96 -20.91
N LYS A 407 0.55 10.87 -21.91
CA LYS A 407 -0.36 10.71 -23.03
C LYS A 407 -0.01 9.47 -23.85
N SER A 408 1.26 9.28 -24.18
CA SER A 408 1.72 8.09 -24.91
C SER A 408 1.41 6.79 -24.17
N LEU A 409 1.58 6.77 -22.84
CA LEU A 409 1.21 5.61 -22.02
C LEU A 409 -0.30 5.39 -21.99
N LEU A 410 -1.11 6.43 -21.77
CA LEU A 410 -2.57 6.30 -21.78
C LEU A 410 -3.10 5.83 -23.14
N ASP A 411 -2.52 6.29 -24.24
CA ASP A 411 -2.90 5.81 -25.58
C ASP A 411 -2.64 4.29 -25.74
N GLN A 412 -1.59 3.74 -25.12
CA GLN A 412 -1.29 2.31 -25.10
C GLN A 412 -2.16 1.53 -24.09
N ILE A 413 -2.58 2.13 -22.99
CA ILE A 413 -3.45 1.54 -21.95
C ILE A 413 -4.90 1.41 -22.43
N ARG A 414 -5.38 2.34 -23.26
CA ARG A 414 -6.77 2.40 -23.75
C ARG A 414 -7.31 1.06 -24.26
N PRO A 415 -6.62 0.31 -25.16
CA PRO A 415 -7.14 -0.97 -25.66
C PRO A 415 -7.36 -2.00 -24.56
N VAL A 416 -6.60 -1.92 -23.45
CA VAL A 416 -6.78 -2.82 -22.31
C VAL A 416 -8.08 -2.49 -21.57
N ALA A 417 -8.42 -1.19 -21.40
CA ALA A 417 -9.70 -0.79 -20.81
C ALA A 417 -10.89 -1.27 -21.65
N GLU A 418 -10.82 -1.10 -22.98
CA GLU A 418 -11.85 -1.55 -23.94
C GLU A 418 -12.01 -3.08 -23.92
N LEU A 419 -10.89 -3.81 -23.80
CA LEU A 419 -10.88 -5.26 -23.65
C LEU A 419 -11.56 -5.72 -22.36
N LEU A 420 -11.26 -5.06 -21.22
CA LEU A 420 -11.90 -5.34 -19.94
C LEU A 420 -13.39 -5.02 -19.96
N ASP A 421 -13.81 -3.94 -20.61
CA ASP A 421 -15.22 -3.60 -20.77
C ASP A 421 -15.96 -4.66 -21.60
N THR A 422 -15.36 -5.11 -22.70
CA THR A 422 -15.93 -6.17 -23.55
C THR A 422 -16.10 -7.47 -22.76
N ALA A 423 -15.07 -7.90 -22.02
CA ALA A 423 -15.11 -9.13 -21.24
C ALA A 423 -16.14 -9.07 -20.11
N ASN A 424 -16.25 -7.93 -19.42
CA ASN A 424 -17.17 -7.74 -18.29
C ASN A 424 -18.55 -7.22 -18.70
N GLN A 425 -18.82 -6.99 -19.99
CA GLN A 425 -20.07 -6.44 -20.52
C GLN A 425 -20.47 -5.11 -19.82
N THR A 426 -19.54 -4.18 -19.74
CA THR A 426 -19.64 -2.91 -19.02
C THR A 426 -18.94 -1.79 -19.80
N ASP A 427 -19.03 -0.56 -19.33
CA ASP A 427 -18.26 0.60 -19.81
C ASP A 427 -17.44 1.28 -18.69
N ARG A 428 -17.34 0.63 -17.50
CA ARG A 428 -16.73 1.23 -16.31
C ARG A 428 -15.23 1.45 -16.45
N TYR A 429 -14.52 0.55 -17.16
CA TYR A 429 -13.07 0.66 -17.34
C TYR A 429 -12.73 1.80 -18.29
N SER A 430 -13.47 1.93 -19.41
CA SER A 430 -13.33 3.07 -20.33
C SER A 430 -13.75 4.41 -19.69
N LYS A 431 -14.74 4.42 -18.81
CA LYS A 431 -15.11 5.62 -18.04
C LYS A 431 -14.00 6.03 -17.08
N ALA A 432 -13.48 5.10 -16.29
CA ALA A 432 -12.34 5.33 -15.40
C ALA A 432 -11.11 5.84 -16.17
N PHE A 433 -10.81 5.20 -17.29
CA PHE A 433 -9.76 5.63 -18.21
C PHE A 433 -10.01 7.07 -18.73
N GLY A 434 -11.26 7.41 -19.08
CA GLY A 434 -11.65 8.76 -19.50
C GLY A 434 -11.36 9.82 -18.43
N THR A 435 -11.64 9.53 -17.16
CA THR A 435 -11.30 10.41 -16.03
C THR A 435 -9.79 10.60 -15.91
N MET A 436 -8.99 9.56 -16.10
CA MET A 436 -7.52 9.68 -16.05
C MET A 436 -6.97 10.52 -17.20
N ASN A 437 -7.56 10.44 -18.39
CA ASN A 437 -7.23 11.35 -19.49
C ASN A 437 -7.53 12.82 -19.16
N ILE A 438 -8.67 13.09 -18.50
CA ILE A 438 -9.02 14.43 -18.04
C ILE A 438 -7.98 14.93 -17.04
N ARG A 439 -7.62 14.12 -16.04
CA ARG A 439 -6.60 14.48 -15.02
C ARG A 439 -5.22 14.74 -15.64
N LEU A 440 -4.84 14.01 -16.70
CA LEU A 440 -3.58 14.25 -17.39
C LEU A 440 -3.61 15.55 -18.21
N ALA A 441 -4.73 15.86 -18.86
CA ALA A 441 -4.90 17.07 -19.67
C ALA A 441 -5.04 18.33 -18.80
N ASP A 442 -5.75 18.23 -17.65
CA ASP A 442 -6.02 19.30 -16.70
C ASP A 442 -5.63 18.86 -15.28
N ASP A 443 -4.44 19.28 -14.85
CA ASP A 443 -3.91 18.98 -13.52
C ASP A 443 -4.78 19.49 -12.37
N SER A 444 -5.63 20.50 -12.62
CA SER A 444 -6.58 21.03 -11.62
C SER A 444 -7.68 20.02 -11.23
N SER A 445 -7.87 18.98 -12.03
CA SER A 445 -8.82 17.89 -11.80
C SER A 445 -8.23 16.70 -11.02
N THR A 446 -6.93 16.72 -10.73
CA THR A 446 -6.28 15.68 -9.93
C THR A 446 -6.74 15.73 -8.45
N PRO A 447 -6.74 14.61 -7.72
CA PRO A 447 -7.09 14.62 -6.30
C PRO A 447 -6.23 15.58 -5.48
N ALA A 448 -4.90 15.62 -5.72
CA ALA A 448 -3.99 16.54 -5.04
C ALA A 448 -4.34 18.01 -5.26
N ALA A 449 -4.66 18.40 -6.50
CA ALA A 449 -5.10 19.77 -6.81
C ALA A 449 -6.43 20.09 -6.13
N THR A 450 -7.37 19.15 -6.12
CA THR A 450 -8.68 19.32 -5.48
C THR A 450 -8.55 19.50 -3.98
N VAL A 451 -7.67 18.74 -3.30
CA VAL A 451 -7.35 18.92 -1.87
C VAL A 451 -6.86 20.34 -1.60
N LEU A 452 -5.85 20.83 -2.34
CA LEU A 452 -5.33 22.20 -2.15
C LEU A 452 -6.37 23.26 -2.49
N LYS A 453 -7.22 23.02 -3.50
CA LYS A 453 -8.31 23.90 -3.88
C LYS A 453 -9.38 23.99 -2.79
N GLU A 454 -9.80 22.87 -2.19
CA GLU A 454 -10.73 22.87 -1.05
C GLU A 454 -10.17 23.65 0.14
N MET A 455 -8.92 23.40 0.53
CA MET A 455 -8.26 24.14 1.60
C MET A 455 -8.28 25.64 1.34
N LYS A 456 -7.97 26.05 0.10
CA LYS A 456 -7.94 27.48 -0.29
C LYS A 456 -9.34 28.11 -0.29
N LEU A 457 -10.34 27.44 -0.86
CA LEU A 457 -11.71 27.95 -0.96
C LEU A 457 -12.37 28.14 0.41
N ASN A 458 -12.12 27.22 1.32
CA ASN A 458 -12.68 27.26 2.67
C ASN A 458 -11.80 28.04 3.67
N ASN A 459 -10.65 28.56 3.22
CA ASN A 459 -9.63 29.16 4.08
C ASN A 459 -9.24 28.25 5.27
N GLU A 460 -9.05 26.97 4.99
CA GLU A 460 -8.75 25.92 5.96
C GLU A 460 -7.26 25.59 5.99
N THR A 461 -6.77 25.27 7.18
CA THR A 461 -5.51 24.55 7.35
C THR A 461 -5.65 23.11 6.87
N TYR A 462 -4.53 22.42 6.60
CA TYR A 462 -4.54 20.99 6.29
C TYR A 462 -5.23 20.17 7.40
N TYR A 463 -4.97 20.54 8.66
CA TYR A 463 -5.64 19.95 9.82
C TYR A 463 -7.15 20.17 9.81
N ALA A 464 -7.60 21.41 9.62
CA ALA A 464 -9.03 21.76 9.65
C ALA A 464 -9.81 21.05 8.54
N MET A 465 -9.26 21.01 7.33
CA MET A 465 -9.85 20.28 6.20
C MET A 465 -9.96 18.78 6.53
N ALA A 466 -8.89 18.15 7.03
CA ALA A 466 -8.91 16.74 7.37
C ALA A 466 -9.93 16.41 8.49
N MET A 467 -10.02 17.24 9.52
CA MET A 467 -11.01 17.06 10.59
C MET A 467 -12.44 17.21 10.08
N ARG A 468 -12.71 18.20 9.25
CA ARG A 468 -14.04 18.37 8.62
C ARG A 468 -14.40 17.14 7.80
N LYS A 469 -13.51 16.66 6.94
CA LYS A 469 -13.71 15.46 6.13
C LYS A 469 -13.89 14.20 7.00
N ALA A 470 -13.12 14.05 8.07
CA ALA A 470 -13.29 12.95 9.02
C ALA A 470 -14.67 12.95 9.69
N CYS A 471 -15.18 14.13 10.05
CA CYS A 471 -16.54 14.27 10.58
C CYS A 471 -17.61 13.98 9.52
N GLU A 472 -17.44 14.45 8.28
CA GLU A 472 -18.33 14.15 7.15
C GLU A 472 -18.38 12.64 6.87
N HIS A 473 -17.23 11.95 6.82
CA HIS A 473 -17.16 10.51 6.59
C HIS A 473 -17.77 9.71 7.75
N ARG A 474 -17.51 10.11 9.01
CA ARG A 474 -18.17 9.50 10.16
C ARG A 474 -19.69 9.60 10.03
N ALA A 475 -20.21 10.79 9.73
CA ALA A 475 -21.65 11.00 9.55
C ALA A 475 -22.21 10.13 8.40
N PHE A 476 -21.49 10.02 7.30
CA PHE A 476 -21.84 9.15 6.18
C PHE A 476 -21.97 7.67 6.59
N PHE A 477 -20.98 7.12 7.31
CA PHE A 477 -21.01 5.73 7.75
C PHE A 477 -22.05 5.47 8.83
N GLN A 478 -22.29 6.43 9.73
CA GLN A 478 -23.30 6.32 10.79
C GLN A 478 -24.74 6.51 10.30
N ALA A 479 -24.95 7.19 9.17
CA ALA A 479 -26.29 7.39 8.58
C ALA A 479 -26.96 6.08 8.14
N SER A 480 -26.17 5.04 7.83
CA SER A 480 -26.65 3.72 7.43
C SER A 480 -25.85 2.64 8.17
N PRO A 481 -26.15 2.38 9.46
CA PRO A 481 -25.46 1.35 10.21
C PRO A 481 -25.68 -0.03 9.58
N PRO A 482 -24.75 -1.00 9.82
CA PRO A 482 -24.94 -2.37 9.39
C PRO A 482 -26.26 -2.94 9.96
N ASP A 483 -26.92 -3.80 9.21
CA ASP A 483 -28.12 -4.49 9.70
C ASP A 483 -27.77 -5.51 10.81
N ASP A 484 -28.80 -6.04 11.48
CA ASP A 484 -28.64 -6.99 12.58
C ASP A 484 -27.92 -8.28 12.15
N ALA A 485 -28.10 -8.72 10.91
CA ALA A 485 -27.46 -9.93 10.39
C ALA A 485 -25.96 -9.70 10.17
N ALA A 486 -25.56 -8.59 9.55
CA ALA A 486 -24.18 -8.17 9.38
C ALA A 486 -23.48 -7.98 10.73
N MET A 487 -24.12 -7.28 11.67
CA MET A 487 -23.59 -7.11 13.03
C MET A 487 -23.39 -8.43 13.77
N LYS A 488 -24.35 -9.35 13.67
CA LYS A 488 -24.24 -10.68 14.30
C LYS A 488 -23.12 -11.52 13.68
N ASN A 489 -22.99 -11.49 12.35
CA ASN A 489 -21.92 -12.18 11.64
C ASN A 489 -20.56 -11.62 12.11
N TYR A 490 -20.43 -10.30 12.13
CA TYR A 490 -19.21 -9.65 12.58
C TYR A 490 -18.84 -9.99 14.03
N GLN A 491 -19.79 -9.93 14.97
CA GLN A 491 -19.59 -10.32 16.37
C GLN A 491 -19.13 -11.78 16.50
N THR A 492 -19.63 -12.66 15.63
CA THR A 492 -19.20 -14.06 15.57
C THR A 492 -17.74 -14.17 15.16
N VAL A 493 -17.34 -13.45 14.10
CA VAL A 493 -15.94 -13.40 13.61
C VAL A 493 -15.02 -12.78 14.66
N ALA A 494 -15.40 -11.65 15.25
CA ALA A 494 -14.63 -10.99 16.32
C ALA A 494 -14.43 -11.91 17.54
N THR A 495 -15.50 -12.60 17.97
CA THR A 495 -15.44 -13.56 19.09
C THR A 495 -14.55 -14.75 18.74
N LYS A 496 -14.63 -15.25 17.51
CA LYS A 496 -13.79 -16.35 17.03
C LYS A 496 -12.32 -15.95 17.05
N SER A 497 -11.99 -14.76 16.54
CA SER A 497 -10.61 -14.27 16.51
C SER A 497 -9.98 -14.14 17.91
N LEU A 498 -10.75 -13.68 18.91
CA LEU A 498 -10.27 -13.64 20.31
C LEU A 498 -10.00 -15.05 20.87
N LYS A 499 -10.81 -16.04 20.49
CA LYS A 499 -10.58 -17.43 20.91
C LYS A 499 -9.36 -18.04 20.20
N GLU A 500 -9.17 -17.72 18.93
CA GLU A 500 -8.00 -18.16 18.15
C GLU A 500 -6.71 -17.60 18.72
N GLN A 501 -6.68 -16.29 19.08
CA GLN A 501 -5.53 -15.71 19.78
C GLN A 501 -5.24 -16.44 21.09
N ALA A 502 -6.26 -16.67 21.92
CA ALA A 502 -6.08 -17.39 23.18
C ALA A 502 -5.60 -18.84 22.98
N ALA A 503 -6.03 -19.51 21.92
CA ALA A 503 -5.56 -20.85 21.58
C ALA A 503 -4.07 -20.85 21.15
N ILE A 504 -3.65 -19.85 20.35
CA ILE A 504 -2.24 -19.67 19.98
C ILE A 504 -1.39 -19.42 21.24
N GLU A 505 -1.81 -18.53 22.12
CA GLU A 505 -1.12 -18.23 23.39
C GLU A 505 -0.99 -19.48 24.27
N ALA A 506 -2.02 -20.33 24.34
CA ALA A 506 -2.00 -21.55 25.12
C ALA A 506 -1.16 -22.68 24.48
N SER A 507 -0.92 -22.63 23.19
CA SER A 507 -0.16 -23.65 22.44
C SER A 507 1.35 -23.37 22.41
N ASP A 508 1.80 -22.18 22.82
CA ASP A 508 3.22 -21.85 22.85
C ASP A 508 3.97 -22.69 23.89
N THR A 509 4.98 -23.40 23.43
CA THR A 509 5.82 -24.29 24.27
C THR A 509 7.28 -23.88 24.29
N LEU A 510 7.71 -23.04 23.33
CA LEU A 510 9.08 -22.55 23.21
C LEU A 510 9.24 -21.24 23.97
N SER A 511 10.42 -20.99 24.51
CA SER A 511 10.82 -19.64 24.89
C SER A 511 10.85 -18.74 23.65
N PHE A 512 10.76 -17.42 23.85
CA PHE A 512 10.81 -16.49 22.73
C PHE A 512 12.15 -16.55 21.96
N GLU A 513 13.26 -16.78 22.67
CA GLU A 513 14.57 -16.98 22.05
C GLU A 513 14.63 -18.23 21.15
N GLU A 514 14.09 -19.35 21.64
CA GLU A 514 14.01 -20.58 20.84
C GLU A 514 13.11 -20.40 19.62
N PHE A 515 11.97 -19.72 19.79
CA PHE A 515 11.08 -19.40 18.68
C PHE A 515 11.77 -18.53 17.62
N LEU A 516 12.47 -17.45 18.01
CA LEU A 516 13.21 -16.61 17.06
C LEU A 516 14.31 -17.40 16.35
N SER A 517 15.04 -18.24 17.06
CA SER A 517 16.07 -19.10 16.46
C SER A 517 15.51 -20.01 15.37
N THR A 518 14.32 -20.56 15.60
CA THR A 518 13.62 -21.41 14.61
C THR A 518 13.07 -20.57 13.44
N TYR A 519 12.58 -19.36 13.69
CA TYR A 519 12.01 -18.49 12.66
C TYR A 519 13.05 -18.03 11.63
N TYR A 520 14.31 -17.84 12.04
CA TYR A 520 15.40 -17.39 11.15
C TYR A 520 16.17 -18.55 10.49
N GLN A 521 15.90 -19.81 10.81
CA GLN A 521 16.46 -21.00 10.15
C GLN A 521 15.74 -21.31 8.83
#